data_b2f57d2b0e13dab14eded117ae557d6a
#
_entry.id   b2f57d2b0e13dab14eded117ae557d6a
#
_cell.length_a   1.000
_cell.length_b   1.000
_cell.length_c   1.000
_cell.angle_alpha   90.00
_cell.angle_beta   90.00
_cell.angle_gamma   90.00
#
_symmetry.space_group_name_H-M   'P 1'
#
loop_
_entity.id
_entity.type
_entity.pdbx_description
1 polymer ?
#
loop_
_entity_poly.entity_id
_entity_poly.type
_entity_poly.pdbx_seq_one_letter_code
_entity_poly.pdbx_strand_id
1 'polypeptide(L)'
;MKIARLACLLFLCGSLLFLGSCSKDDPKPENIKEAITKATFKFTPAAGGASVTVTATDPDGDGPLPRTLSGPINLVKNVSYTLSITLINELAKPTDPEYNVTEEVEEEAVEHMFFFAWTNSVFYDPTGDGNVDNRNDPVNYEDDDNEDGVGLPLGLETNWTTINASVNGTFRVILKHQPDLKSATTTSNDGESDLDVMFSLTVN
;
A
#
# COMPACT_ATOMS: atom_id res chain seq x y z
N MET A 1 -37.43 12.83 -88.54
CA MET A 1 -38.41 13.33 -87.54
C MET A 1 -38.56 12.25 -86.47
N LYS A 2 -38.11 12.45 -85.26
CA LYS A 2 -38.61 12.05 -83.93
C LYS A 2 -37.46 12.00 -82.95
N ILE A 3 -37.61 12.81 -81.96
CA ILE A 3 -36.72 13.20 -80.92
C ILE A 3 -36.64 12.06 -79.86
N ALA A 4 -35.48 11.55 -79.57
CA ALA A 4 -35.26 10.65 -78.38
C ALA A 4 -34.73 11.47 -77.22
N ARG A 5 -35.51 11.49 -76.16
CA ARG A 5 -35.13 12.14 -74.84
C ARG A 5 -34.20 11.25 -74.06
N LEU A 6 -33.03 11.75 -73.78
CA LEU A 6 -32.04 11.12 -72.87
C LEU A 6 -32.44 11.41 -71.43
N ALA A 7 -32.81 10.40 -70.71
CA ALA A 7 -33.05 10.48 -69.26
C ALA A 7 -31.74 10.18 -68.47
N CYS A 8 -31.21 11.22 -67.84
CA CYS A 8 -30.04 11.10 -66.99
C CYS A 8 -30.47 10.60 -65.62
N LEU A 9 -30.15 9.35 -65.31
CA LEU A 9 -30.31 8.78 -63.96
C LEU A 9 -29.10 9.14 -63.10
N LEU A 10 -29.28 10.07 -62.18
CA LEU A 10 -28.32 10.39 -61.13
C LEU A 10 -28.34 9.28 -60.05
N PHE A 11 -27.30 8.46 -60.03
CA PHE A 11 -27.02 7.48 -59.00
C PHE A 11 -26.37 8.19 -57.81
N LEU A 12 -27.15 8.53 -56.80
CA LEU A 12 -26.65 9.11 -55.54
C LEU A 12 -26.04 8.00 -54.70
N CYS A 13 -24.73 7.84 -54.78
CA CYS A 13 -23.98 6.88 -53.99
C CYS A 13 -23.80 7.45 -52.59
N GLY A 14 -24.71 7.06 -51.66
CA GLY A 14 -24.61 7.40 -50.25
C GLY A 14 -23.47 6.65 -49.58
N SER A 15 -22.34 7.34 -49.36
CA SER A 15 -21.22 6.86 -48.59
C SER A 15 -21.60 6.85 -47.09
N LEU A 16 -21.99 5.69 -46.54
CA LEU A 16 -22.06 5.49 -45.10
C LEU A 16 -20.61 5.50 -44.56
N LEU A 17 -20.23 6.60 -43.93
CA LEU A 17 -19.04 6.67 -43.08
C LEU A 17 -19.34 5.89 -41.78
N PHE A 18 -18.89 4.64 -41.71
CA PHE A 18 -18.75 3.96 -40.43
C PHE A 18 -17.63 4.64 -39.63
N LEU A 19 -17.99 5.53 -38.73
CA LEU A 19 -17.11 5.95 -37.64
C LEU A 19 -16.92 4.74 -36.73
N GLY A 20 -15.92 3.92 -37.04
CA GLY A 20 -15.40 2.96 -36.10
C GLY A 20 -14.85 3.72 -34.89
N SER A 21 -15.63 3.80 -33.81
CA SER A 21 -15.12 4.16 -32.51
C SER A 21 -14.16 3.06 -32.11
N CYS A 22 -12.87 3.24 -32.32
CA CYS A 22 -11.88 2.54 -31.56
C CYS A 22 -12.04 3.05 -30.13
N SER A 23 -12.69 2.27 -29.27
CA SER A 23 -12.38 2.32 -27.85
C SER A 23 -10.91 1.93 -27.77
N LYS A 24 -10.02 2.88 -27.53
CA LYS A 24 -8.73 2.57 -26.96
C LYS A 24 -9.08 2.00 -25.58
N ASP A 25 -9.01 0.69 -25.46
CA ASP A 25 -8.78 0.11 -24.15
C ASP A 25 -7.42 0.71 -23.74
N ASP A 26 -7.44 1.65 -22.82
CA ASP A 26 -6.21 2.10 -22.18
C ASP A 26 -5.54 0.83 -21.64
N PRO A 27 -4.26 0.61 -21.94
CA PRO A 27 -3.56 -0.54 -21.34
C PRO A 27 -3.79 -0.46 -19.84
N LYS A 28 -4.25 -1.58 -19.24
CA LYS A 28 -4.27 -1.68 -17.79
C LYS A 28 -2.90 -1.23 -17.29
N PRO A 29 -2.83 -0.44 -16.20
CA PRO A 29 -1.56 -0.13 -15.58
C PRO A 29 -0.75 -1.43 -15.44
N GLU A 30 0.48 -1.42 -15.91
CA GLU A 30 1.37 -2.55 -15.69
C GLU A 30 1.54 -2.65 -14.17
N ASN A 31 1.41 -3.84 -13.62
CA ASN A 31 1.63 -4.11 -12.19
C ASN A 31 3.12 -3.90 -11.89
N ILE A 32 3.51 -2.64 -11.71
CA ILE A 32 4.88 -2.25 -11.42
C ILE A 32 4.99 -2.18 -9.91
N LYS A 33 5.91 -2.95 -9.35
CA LYS A 33 6.25 -2.90 -7.93
C LYS A 33 6.79 -1.52 -7.56
N GLU A 34 6.29 -0.95 -6.47
CA GLU A 34 6.71 0.36 -5.98
C GLU A 34 8.18 0.35 -5.54
N ALA A 35 8.95 1.28 -6.08
CA ALA A 35 10.35 1.44 -5.72
C ALA A 35 10.48 2.16 -4.37
N ILE A 36 10.35 1.42 -3.26
CA ILE A 36 10.47 1.97 -1.91
C ILE A 36 11.93 1.98 -1.47
N THR A 37 12.58 3.15 -1.56
CA THR A 37 13.96 3.31 -1.08
C THR A 37 14.04 3.63 0.41
N LYS A 38 12.96 4.16 1.00
CA LYS A 38 12.90 4.43 2.43
C LYS A 38 11.49 4.32 2.97
N ALA A 39 11.32 3.46 3.97
CA ALA A 39 10.13 3.38 4.78
C ALA A 39 10.41 3.92 6.19
N THR A 40 9.56 4.83 6.67
CA THR A 40 9.65 5.44 8.00
C THR A 40 8.47 4.98 8.85
N PHE A 41 8.77 4.45 10.02
CA PHE A 41 7.79 3.95 11.01
C PHE A 41 7.85 4.85 12.23
N LYS A 42 6.79 5.60 12.49
CA LYS A 42 6.71 6.57 13.59
C LYS A 42 5.64 6.17 14.59
N PHE A 43 6.05 5.77 15.77
CA PHE A 43 5.16 5.48 16.91
C PHE A 43 4.99 6.75 17.73
N THR A 44 3.79 7.32 17.72
CA THR A 44 3.44 8.55 18.46
C THR A 44 2.60 8.18 19.68
N PRO A 45 3.05 8.49 20.92
CA PRO A 45 2.27 8.19 22.11
C PRO A 45 0.95 8.97 22.14
N ALA A 46 -0.19 8.29 22.34
CA ALA A 46 -1.51 8.91 22.37
C ALA A 46 -1.66 9.97 23.50
N ALA A 47 -0.98 9.77 24.63
CA ALA A 47 -0.97 10.72 25.74
C ALA A 47 0.01 11.92 25.54
N GLY A 48 0.66 11.99 24.39
CA GLY A 48 1.72 12.96 24.11
C GLY A 48 3.09 12.51 24.62
N GLY A 49 4.13 13.22 24.20
CA GLY A 49 5.52 12.88 24.50
C GLY A 49 6.35 12.71 23.22
N ALA A 50 7.58 12.24 23.35
CA ALA A 50 8.46 12.01 22.22
C ALA A 50 8.04 10.77 21.43
N SER A 51 7.91 10.92 20.10
CA SER A 51 7.69 9.80 19.20
C SER A 51 8.97 8.95 19.06
N VAL A 52 8.78 7.64 18.83
CA VAL A 52 9.85 6.72 18.43
C VAL A 52 9.79 6.55 16.94
N THR A 53 10.88 6.82 16.24
CA THR A 53 10.96 6.72 14.79
C THR A 53 12.09 5.78 14.39
N VAL A 54 11.79 4.80 13.54
CA VAL A 54 12.77 3.92 12.90
C VAL A 54 12.55 3.92 11.39
N THR A 55 13.61 3.60 10.65
CA THR A 55 13.58 3.58 9.18
C THR A 55 14.15 2.27 8.64
N ALA A 56 13.61 1.85 7.51
CA ALA A 56 14.21 0.86 6.62
C ALA A 56 14.64 1.60 5.35
N THR A 57 15.90 1.49 4.96
CA THR A 57 16.47 2.17 3.78
C THR A 57 17.03 1.15 2.82
N ASP A 58 16.65 1.28 1.57
CA ASP A 58 17.07 0.47 0.43
C ASP A 58 17.58 1.44 -0.66
N PRO A 59 18.90 1.66 -0.80
CA PRO A 59 19.41 2.76 -1.60
C PRO A 59 19.23 2.57 -3.12
N ASP A 60 18.92 1.38 -3.58
CA ASP A 60 18.72 1.05 -5.01
C ASP A 60 17.30 0.45 -5.28
N GLY A 61 16.41 0.51 -4.30
CA GLY A 61 15.04 0.00 -4.43
C GLY A 61 15.04 -1.52 -4.60
N ASP A 62 14.63 -2.01 -5.78
CA ASP A 62 14.66 -3.44 -6.12
C ASP A 62 16.05 -3.95 -6.57
N GLY A 63 17.08 -3.16 -6.36
CA GLY A 63 18.44 -3.51 -6.72
C GLY A 63 19.08 -4.56 -5.80
N PRO A 64 20.34 -4.95 -6.07
CA PRO A 64 21.01 -6.01 -5.33
C PRO A 64 21.54 -5.59 -3.95
N LEU A 65 21.47 -4.32 -3.58
CA LEU A 65 21.98 -3.86 -2.29
C LEU A 65 20.99 -4.26 -1.17
N PRO A 66 21.53 -4.67 -0.01
CA PRO A 66 20.64 -5.07 1.09
C PRO A 66 19.98 -3.86 1.74
N ARG A 67 18.70 -3.99 2.09
CA ARG A 67 17.97 -3.04 2.92
C ARG A 67 18.62 -2.93 4.31
N THR A 68 18.74 -1.72 4.84
CA THR A 68 19.31 -1.43 6.16
C THR A 68 18.27 -0.85 7.10
N LEU A 69 18.33 -1.21 8.39
CA LEU A 69 17.43 -0.72 9.43
C LEU A 69 18.17 0.26 10.34
N SER A 70 17.53 1.36 10.73
CA SER A 70 18.15 2.39 11.60
C SER A 70 18.40 1.95 13.04
N GLY A 71 17.78 0.85 13.48
CA GLY A 71 17.95 0.31 14.83
C GLY A 71 16.67 -0.35 15.37
N PRO A 72 16.65 -0.75 16.64
CA PRO A 72 15.50 -1.36 17.28
C PRO A 72 14.40 -0.33 17.56
N ILE A 73 13.15 -0.80 17.61
CA ILE A 73 12.01 -0.06 18.13
C ILE A 73 12.05 -0.15 19.66
N ASN A 74 12.12 1.00 20.35
CA ASN A 74 12.15 1.05 21.82
C ASN A 74 10.89 1.76 22.32
N LEU A 75 9.91 1.03 22.82
CA LEU A 75 8.64 1.55 23.32
C LEU A 75 8.60 1.52 24.86
N VAL A 76 7.81 2.41 25.42
CA VAL A 76 7.53 2.45 26.88
C VAL A 76 6.37 1.51 27.19
N LYS A 77 6.46 0.75 28.27
CA LYS A 77 5.40 -0.16 28.73
C LYS A 77 4.12 0.58 29.14
N ASN A 78 2.99 -0.08 28.93
CA ASN A 78 1.66 0.43 29.25
C ASN A 78 1.34 1.79 28.61
N VAL A 79 1.78 1.97 27.35
CA VAL A 79 1.53 3.17 26.54
C VAL A 79 0.84 2.77 25.25
N SER A 80 -0.19 3.54 24.88
CA SER A 80 -0.83 3.43 23.56
C SER A 80 -0.13 4.34 22.59
N TYR A 81 0.12 3.82 21.38
CA TYR A 81 0.78 4.51 20.28
C TYR A 81 -0.07 4.45 19.03
N THR A 82 -0.07 5.52 18.25
CA THR A 82 -0.42 5.47 16.84
C THR A 82 0.87 5.28 16.04
N LEU A 83 0.94 4.22 15.25
CA LEU A 83 1.97 4.02 14.23
C LEU A 83 1.49 4.69 12.95
N SER A 84 2.33 5.56 12.37
CA SER A 84 2.17 6.04 11.01
C SER A 84 3.37 5.62 10.16
N ILE A 85 3.09 5.20 8.92
CA ILE A 85 4.09 4.72 7.96
C ILE A 85 4.18 5.72 6.82
N THR A 86 5.40 6.09 6.43
CA THR A 86 5.66 6.95 5.28
C THR A 86 6.66 6.25 4.36
N LEU A 87 6.34 6.22 3.07
CA LEU A 87 7.12 5.55 2.03
C LEU A 87 7.60 6.58 1.01
N ILE A 88 8.86 6.54 0.65
CA ILE A 88 9.41 7.41 -0.39
C ILE A 88 10.38 6.68 -1.31
N ASN A 89 10.46 7.17 -2.54
CA ASN A 89 11.42 6.77 -3.55
C ASN A 89 12.44 7.90 -3.76
N GLU A 90 13.58 7.84 -3.05
CA GLU A 90 14.65 8.85 -3.17
C GLU A 90 15.41 8.77 -4.51
N LEU A 91 15.14 7.78 -5.38
CA LEU A 91 15.67 7.71 -6.75
C LEU A 91 14.93 8.67 -7.68
N ALA A 92 13.66 8.96 -7.40
CA ALA A 92 12.89 9.99 -8.07
C ALA A 92 13.23 11.38 -7.51
N LYS A 93 12.90 12.44 -8.24
CA LYS A 93 13.05 13.80 -7.71
C LYS A 93 11.86 14.12 -6.78
N PRO A 94 12.04 14.96 -5.75
CA PRO A 94 10.95 15.34 -4.84
C PRO A 94 9.72 16.00 -5.50
N THR A 95 9.83 16.39 -6.77
CA THR A 95 8.74 16.99 -7.56
C THR A 95 8.05 16.00 -8.47
N ASP A 96 8.58 14.80 -8.61
CA ASP A 96 8.03 13.76 -9.48
C ASP A 96 6.99 12.93 -8.69
N PRO A 97 5.87 12.51 -9.30
CA PRO A 97 4.83 11.73 -8.61
C PRO A 97 5.39 10.48 -7.91
N GLU A 98 6.29 9.78 -8.54
CA GLU A 98 6.90 8.54 -8.05
C GLU A 98 7.77 8.73 -6.79
N TYR A 99 8.00 9.97 -6.34
CA TYR A 99 8.75 10.24 -5.12
C TYR A 99 7.96 9.91 -3.86
N ASN A 100 6.65 10.27 -3.84
CA ASN A 100 5.78 10.07 -2.68
C ASN A 100 4.99 8.77 -2.80
N VAL A 101 5.66 7.64 -2.56
CA VAL A 101 5.05 6.31 -2.61
C VAL A 101 3.92 6.15 -1.58
N THR A 102 3.91 6.94 -0.49
CA THR A 102 2.77 6.92 0.45
C THR A 102 1.47 7.35 -0.23
N GLU A 103 1.52 8.46 -1.00
CA GLU A 103 0.36 8.98 -1.73
C GLU A 103 -0.11 7.99 -2.81
N GLU A 104 0.82 7.33 -3.51
CA GLU A 104 0.51 6.28 -4.49
C GLU A 104 -0.22 5.09 -3.83
N VAL A 105 0.30 4.60 -2.70
CA VAL A 105 -0.33 3.52 -1.91
C VAL A 105 -1.72 3.92 -1.37
N GLU A 106 -1.93 5.20 -1.02
CA GLU A 106 -3.23 5.74 -0.62
C GLU A 106 -4.20 5.84 -1.80
N GLU A 107 -3.74 6.33 -2.97
CA GLU A 107 -4.56 6.42 -4.18
C GLU A 107 -4.97 5.03 -4.71
N GLU A 108 -4.09 4.03 -4.55
CA GLU A 108 -4.30 2.63 -4.94
C GLU A 108 -4.66 1.74 -3.73
N ALA A 109 -5.31 2.30 -2.71
CA ALA A 109 -5.64 1.59 -1.48
C ALA A 109 -6.45 0.30 -1.71
N VAL A 110 -7.25 0.22 -2.78
CA VAL A 110 -8.00 -0.98 -3.19
C VAL A 110 -7.10 -2.15 -3.62
N GLU A 111 -5.81 -1.90 -3.86
CA GLU A 111 -4.82 -2.89 -4.27
C GLU A 111 -3.72 -3.12 -3.23
N HIS A 112 -3.63 -2.26 -2.19
CA HIS A 112 -2.59 -2.33 -1.18
C HIS A 112 -3.12 -2.72 0.19
N MET A 113 -2.30 -3.47 0.96
CA MET A 113 -2.57 -3.77 2.36
C MET A 113 -1.28 -4.04 3.12
N PHE A 114 -1.17 -3.46 4.31
CA PHE A 114 -0.14 -3.81 5.27
C PHE A 114 -0.56 -4.98 6.14
N PHE A 115 0.37 -5.91 6.37
CA PHE A 115 0.27 -7.00 7.31
C PHE A 115 1.32 -6.84 8.40
N PHE A 116 0.97 -7.21 9.62
CA PHE A 116 1.83 -7.04 10.79
C PHE A 116 2.00 -8.35 11.53
N ALA A 117 3.20 -8.58 12.08
CA ALA A 117 3.45 -9.67 13.02
C ALA A 117 4.40 -9.22 14.13
N TRP A 118 4.24 -9.78 15.30
CA TRP A 118 5.12 -9.53 16.45
C TRP A 118 5.32 -10.79 17.29
N THR A 119 6.33 -10.79 18.13
CA THR A 119 6.64 -11.93 18.99
C THR A 119 6.59 -11.53 20.47
N ASN A 120 6.52 -12.55 21.33
CA ASN A 120 6.63 -12.42 22.80
C ASN A 120 5.57 -11.53 23.44
N SER A 121 4.39 -11.42 22.81
CA SER A 121 3.26 -10.64 23.32
C SER A 121 3.67 -9.23 23.77
N VAL A 122 4.47 -8.54 22.94
CA VAL A 122 4.96 -7.17 23.21
C VAL A 122 3.82 -6.14 23.28
N PHE A 123 2.66 -6.46 22.70
CA PHE A 123 1.46 -5.63 22.77
C PHE A 123 0.37 -6.30 23.60
N TYR A 124 -0.37 -5.49 24.33
CA TYR A 124 -1.60 -5.84 25.03
C TYR A 124 -2.81 -5.71 24.08
N ASP A 125 -2.76 -4.72 23.19
CA ASP A 125 -3.77 -4.44 22.18
C ASP A 125 -3.05 -3.91 20.90
N PRO A 126 -3.27 -4.57 19.74
CA PRO A 126 -4.08 -5.77 19.52
C PRO A 126 -3.50 -7.01 20.18
N THR A 127 -4.37 -8.00 20.47
CA THR A 127 -3.96 -9.30 21.03
C THR A 127 -3.45 -10.25 19.94
N GLY A 128 -2.73 -11.31 20.32
CA GLY A 128 -2.20 -12.31 19.39
C GLY A 128 -0.76 -12.02 19.01
N ASP A 129 -0.41 -12.33 17.77
CA ASP A 129 0.92 -12.16 17.19
C ASP A 129 0.90 -11.58 15.76
N GLY A 130 -0.28 -11.08 15.32
CA GLY A 130 -0.49 -10.37 14.07
C GLY A 130 -1.08 -11.22 12.95
N ASN A 131 -1.38 -10.56 11.84
CA ASN A 131 -2.17 -11.14 10.75
C ASN A 131 -1.34 -11.60 9.54
N VAL A 132 -0.02 -11.76 9.72
CA VAL A 132 0.86 -12.26 8.65
C VAL A 132 0.62 -13.76 8.38
N ASP A 133 0.44 -14.58 9.41
CA ASP A 133 0.21 -16.02 9.30
C ASP A 133 -1.27 -16.40 9.41
N ASN A 134 -2.10 -15.56 10.02
CA ASN A 134 -3.54 -15.72 10.12
C ASN A 134 -4.27 -14.39 9.87
N ARG A 135 -4.87 -14.24 8.70
CA ARG A 135 -5.59 -13.02 8.28
C ARG A 135 -6.65 -12.53 9.29
N ASN A 136 -7.19 -13.43 10.10
CA ASN A 136 -8.25 -13.11 11.07
C ASN A 136 -7.71 -12.64 12.44
N ASP A 137 -6.41 -12.67 12.66
CA ASP A 137 -5.85 -12.15 13.90
C ASP A 137 -5.97 -10.63 13.95
N PRO A 138 -6.31 -10.05 15.10
CA PRO A 138 -6.64 -8.64 15.18
C PRO A 138 -5.43 -7.74 14.92
N VAL A 139 -5.66 -6.68 14.15
CA VAL A 139 -4.79 -5.51 14.03
C VAL A 139 -5.71 -4.29 14.07
N ASN A 140 -5.34 -3.27 14.82
CA ASN A 140 -6.15 -2.05 14.96
C ASN A 140 -5.81 -1.06 13.85
N TYR A 141 -6.38 -1.28 12.66
CA TYR A 141 -6.27 -0.38 11.52
C TYR A 141 -7.11 0.88 11.76
N GLU A 142 -6.59 2.05 11.36
CA GLU A 142 -7.26 3.35 11.44
C GLU A 142 -7.57 3.91 10.05
N ASP A 143 -7.11 3.23 8.98
CA ASP A 143 -7.31 3.59 7.58
C ASP A 143 -7.81 2.39 6.76
N ASP A 144 -8.51 2.69 5.68
CA ASP A 144 -9.08 1.71 4.77
C ASP A 144 -9.11 2.20 3.30
N ASP A 145 -9.61 1.37 2.39
CA ASP A 145 -9.66 1.66 0.96
C ASP A 145 -10.87 2.50 0.50
N ASN A 146 -11.70 3.00 1.42
CA ASN A 146 -12.89 3.80 1.10
C ASN A 146 -12.93 5.16 1.80
N GLU A 147 -11.95 5.52 2.63
CA GLU A 147 -11.91 6.76 3.42
C GLU A 147 -13.13 6.97 4.36
N ASP A 148 -14.07 6.03 4.44
CA ASP A 148 -15.30 6.11 5.22
C ASP A 148 -15.34 5.15 6.42
N GLY A 149 -14.28 4.35 6.64
CA GLY A 149 -14.14 3.39 7.72
C GLY A 149 -14.98 2.12 7.54
N VAL A 150 -15.49 1.85 6.34
CA VAL A 150 -16.29 0.66 6.00
C VAL A 150 -15.57 -0.24 4.99
N GLY A 151 -14.44 0.22 4.46
CA GLY A 151 -13.63 -0.48 3.48
C GLY A 151 -12.80 -1.63 4.05
N LEU A 152 -11.95 -2.18 3.19
CA LEU A 152 -10.92 -3.14 3.60
C LEU A 152 -9.70 -2.37 4.14
N PRO A 153 -9.03 -2.86 5.18
CA PRO A 153 -7.90 -2.18 5.79
C PRO A 153 -6.79 -1.85 4.79
N LEU A 154 -6.13 -0.69 4.97
CA LEU A 154 -4.90 -0.34 4.30
C LEU A 154 -3.69 -0.54 5.22
N GLY A 155 -3.56 0.20 6.32
CA GLY A 155 -2.58 0.01 7.36
C GLY A 155 -1.39 0.96 7.36
N LEU A 156 -1.49 2.11 6.69
CA LEU A 156 -0.54 3.22 6.86
C LEU A 156 -0.66 3.85 8.24
N GLU A 157 -1.85 3.77 8.86
CA GLU A 157 -2.10 4.19 10.22
C GLU A 157 -2.73 3.04 11.05
N THR A 158 -2.14 2.76 12.23
CA THR A 158 -2.58 1.68 13.12
C THR A 158 -2.35 2.02 14.58
N ASN A 159 -3.16 1.45 15.51
CA ASN A 159 -3.03 1.69 16.94
C ASN A 159 -2.50 0.47 17.70
N TRP A 160 -1.65 0.73 18.69
CA TRP A 160 -0.90 -0.27 19.45
C TRP A 160 -0.80 0.10 20.92
N THR A 161 -1.12 -0.80 21.82
CA THR A 161 -0.89 -0.61 23.26
C THR A 161 0.13 -1.64 23.75
N THR A 162 1.23 -1.18 24.31
CA THR A 162 2.28 -2.05 24.83
C THR A 162 1.86 -2.74 26.13
N ILE A 163 2.42 -3.92 26.36
CA ILE A 163 2.23 -4.67 27.63
C ILE A 163 2.84 -3.90 28.80
N ASN A 164 2.33 -4.16 30.01
CA ASN A 164 2.84 -3.57 31.26
C ASN A 164 4.01 -4.40 31.87
N ALA A 165 4.96 -4.79 31.03
CA ALA A 165 6.16 -5.52 31.46
C ALA A 165 7.31 -5.19 30.49
N SER A 166 8.55 -5.29 30.98
CA SER A 166 9.71 -5.19 30.10
C SER A 166 9.90 -6.50 29.34
N VAL A 167 9.93 -6.42 28.02
CA VAL A 167 10.02 -7.57 27.13
C VAL A 167 10.76 -7.21 25.83
N ASN A 168 11.46 -8.17 25.25
CA ASN A 168 12.05 -8.07 23.93
C ASN A 168 11.31 -8.98 22.97
N GLY A 169 11.11 -8.50 21.75
CA GLY A 169 10.47 -9.22 20.67
C GLY A 169 10.92 -8.71 19.30
N THR A 170 10.13 -9.03 18.31
CA THR A 170 10.26 -8.53 16.95
C THR A 170 8.97 -7.87 16.49
N PHE A 171 9.06 -6.99 15.51
CA PHE A 171 7.94 -6.38 14.82
C PHE A 171 8.21 -6.44 13.32
N ARG A 172 7.37 -7.19 12.59
CA ARG A 172 7.47 -7.34 11.14
C ARG A 172 6.34 -6.59 10.48
N VAL A 173 6.65 -5.90 9.39
CA VAL A 173 5.70 -5.18 8.55
C VAL A 173 5.90 -5.62 7.11
N ILE A 174 4.80 -6.00 6.46
CA ILE A 174 4.77 -6.38 5.05
C ILE A 174 3.76 -5.49 4.36
N LEU A 175 4.15 -4.76 3.30
CA LEU A 175 3.22 -4.15 2.35
C LEU A 175 3.03 -5.13 1.20
N LYS A 176 1.78 -5.42 0.89
CA LYS A 176 1.39 -6.25 -0.24
C LYS A 176 0.70 -5.41 -1.30
N HIS A 177 1.09 -5.63 -2.55
CA HIS A 177 0.39 -5.17 -3.73
C HIS A 177 -0.46 -6.33 -4.27
N GLN A 178 -1.78 -6.15 -4.31
CA GLN A 178 -2.78 -7.19 -4.56
C GLN A 178 -3.80 -6.75 -5.63
N PRO A 179 -3.35 -6.30 -6.82
CA PRO A 179 -4.24 -5.82 -7.87
C PRO A 179 -5.22 -6.91 -8.29
N ASP A 180 -6.51 -6.55 -8.36
CA ASP A 180 -7.63 -7.47 -8.64
C ASP A 180 -7.77 -8.63 -7.61
N LEU A 181 -6.98 -8.65 -6.51
CA LEU A 181 -6.96 -9.71 -5.52
C LEU A 181 -7.44 -9.27 -4.14
N LYS A 182 -7.17 -8.01 -3.72
CA LYS A 182 -7.49 -7.53 -2.37
C LYS A 182 -8.95 -7.80 -2.01
N SER A 183 -9.16 -8.45 -0.88
CA SER A 183 -10.48 -8.84 -0.37
C SER A 183 -10.42 -9.06 1.14
N ALA A 184 -11.57 -9.31 1.76
CA ALA A 184 -11.64 -9.66 3.18
C ALA A 184 -10.88 -10.96 3.55
N THR A 185 -10.56 -11.80 2.57
CA THR A 185 -9.93 -13.11 2.78
C THR A 185 -8.51 -13.23 2.23
N THR A 186 -7.99 -12.22 1.53
CA THR A 186 -6.59 -12.20 1.09
C THR A 186 -5.63 -12.16 2.27
N THR A 187 -4.51 -12.84 2.10
CA THR A 187 -3.48 -13.05 3.13
C THR A 187 -2.15 -12.41 2.72
N SER A 188 -1.18 -12.42 3.61
CA SER A 188 0.19 -11.99 3.31
C SER A 188 0.90 -12.84 2.23
N ASN A 189 0.30 -13.96 1.80
CA ASN A 189 0.84 -14.81 0.73
C ASN A 189 0.26 -14.45 -0.65
N ASP A 190 -0.76 -13.60 -0.71
CA ASP A 190 -1.42 -13.20 -1.94
C ASP A 190 -0.80 -11.89 -2.46
N GLY A 191 -0.59 -11.79 -3.78
CA GLY A 191 0.04 -10.65 -4.44
C GLY A 191 1.56 -10.56 -4.22
N GLU A 192 2.18 -9.47 -4.67
CA GLU A 192 3.61 -9.19 -4.54
C GLU A 192 3.92 -8.41 -3.26
N SER A 193 5.16 -8.44 -2.78
CA SER A 193 5.58 -7.68 -1.61
C SER A 193 6.46 -6.52 -2.04
N ASP A 194 6.00 -5.27 -1.80
CA ASP A 194 6.78 -4.06 -2.04
C ASP A 194 7.71 -3.79 -0.86
N LEU A 195 7.24 -4.14 0.34
CA LEU A 195 8.02 -4.02 1.55
C LEU A 195 7.89 -5.28 2.41
N ASP A 196 9.00 -5.76 2.96
CA ASP A 196 9.04 -6.77 4.02
C ASP A 196 10.21 -6.47 4.93
N VAL A 197 9.93 -6.01 6.14
CA VAL A 197 10.93 -5.60 7.12
C VAL A 197 10.62 -6.13 8.51
N MET A 198 11.65 -6.50 9.25
CA MET A 198 11.52 -7.00 10.61
C MET A 198 12.50 -6.28 11.54
N PHE A 199 11.98 -5.52 12.49
CA PHE A 199 12.73 -4.83 13.52
C PHE A 199 12.82 -5.67 14.80
N SER A 200 13.93 -5.55 15.52
CA SER A 200 13.93 -5.88 16.95
C SER A 200 13.08 -4.85 17.70
N LEU A 201 12.28 -5.27 18.65
CA LEU A 201 11.42 -4.40 19.46
C LEU A 201 11.68 -4.65 20.94
N THR A 202 11.81 -3.59 21.70
CA THR A 202 11.97 -3.63 23.17
C THR A 202 10.89 -2.77 23.81
N VAL A 203 10.20 -3.31 24.81
CA VAL A 203 9.29 -2.59 25.73
C VAL A 203 9.99 -2.44 27.07
N ASN A 204 10.12 -1.20 27.59
CA ASN A 204 10.86 -0.88 28.83
C ASN A 204 10.00 -0.16 29.86
#